data_c8e69d2f94860c2f74a35b175d4047d7
#
_entry.id   c8e69d2f94860c2f74a35b175d4047d7
#
_cell.length_a   1.000
_cell.length_b   1.000
_cell.length_c   1.000
_cell.angle_alpha   90.00
_cell.angle_beta   90.00
_cell.angle_gamma   90.00
#
_symmetry.space_group_name_H-M   'P 1'
#
loop_
_entity.id
_entity.type
_entity.pdbx_description
1 polymer ?
#
loop_
_entity_poly.entity_id
_entity_poly.type
_entity_poly.pdbx_seq_one_letter_code
_entity_poly.pdbx_strand_id
1 'polypeptide(L)'
;MGGDILKYNPLGIKTEYTLLSSLIKIKDLIEFAKINNITALGLLDDNLNGVMEFYDNCLLNNIKPLIGLKVTLDNNDFYLYAKDYDGYLELVKINNKIVLEEVLDYNILASKNIYVVIPYSFKGTLEEVKRFKEEEDIYFSYTSLEEKNSLRILSDNLLFLKEIRVLRKEDTVYLEYLKKIGDTS
;
A
#
# COMPACT_ATOMS: atom_id res chain seq x y z
N MET A 1 6.03 19.97 28.55
CA MET A 1 4.89 19.95 27.61
C MET A 1 5.22 18.91 26.59
N GLY A 2 4.77 17.65 26.79
CA GLY A 2 4.92 16.57 25.84
C GLY A 2 3.88 16.72 24.75
N GLY A 3 4.30 17.20 23.57
CA GLY A 3 3.44 17.13 22.39
C GLY A 3 3.21 15.66 22.06
N ASP A 4 1.96 15.23 21.93
CA ASP A 4 1.59 13.93 21.40
C ASP A 4 2.27 13.77 20.03
N ILE A 5 3.36 12.99 20.01
CA ILE A 5 3.93 12.51 18.76
C ILE A 5 2.85 11.60 18.17
N LEU A 6 2.10 12.10 17.21
CA LEU A 6 1.15 11.30 16.43
C LEU A 6 1.90 10.07 15.95
N LYS A 7 1.56 8.92 16.52
CA LYS A 7 2.21 7.64 16.24
C LYS A 7 1.79 7.23 14.82
N TYR A 8 2.59 7.61 13.84
CA TYR A 8 2.33 7.30 12.44
C TYR A 8 2.82 5.89 12.14
N ASN A 9 1.91 5.03 11.74
CA ASN A 9 2.23 3.71 11.20
C ASN A 9 2.16 3.78 9.67
N PRO A 10 3.28 3.63 8.95
CA PRO A 10 3.29 3.72 7.49
C PRO A 10 2.59 2.53 6.86
N LEU A 11 1.64 2.80 5.97
CA LEU A 11 0.86 1.80 5.25
C LEU A 11 1.37 1.53 3.83
N GLY A 12 2.03 2.50 3.20
CA GLY A 12 2.42 2.45 1.79
C GLY A 12 3.88 2.08 1.56
N ILE A 13 4.44 1.09 2.27
CA ILE A 13 5.84 0.69 2.10
C ILE A 13 6.02 -0.09 0.80
N LYS A 14 6.88 0.42 -0.06
CA LYS A 14 7.44 -0.28 -1.23
C LYS A 14 8.80 -0.82 -0.86
N THR A 15 9.04 -2.11 -1.09
CA THR A 15 10.34 -2.75 -0.81
C THR A 15 11.16 -2.97 -2.08
N GLU A 16 12.37 -3.50 -1.94
CA GLU A 16 13.24 -3.91 -3.04
C GLU A 16 12.59 -4.93 -4.00
N TYR A 17 11.49 -5.57 -3.58
CA TYR A 17 10.70 -6.46 -4.43
C TYR A 17 9.84 -5.72 -5.46
N THR A 18 9.65 -4.39 -5.30
CA THR A 18 9.13 -3.51 -6.36
C THR A 18 10.32 -3.03 -7.20
N LEU A 19 10.62 -3.78 -8.26
CA LEU A 19 11.83 -3.60 -9.07
C LEU A 19 11.99 -2.17 -9.61
N LEU A 20 13.22 -1.67 -9.58
CA LEU A 20 13.65 -0.35 -10.09
C LEU A 20 12.92 0.86 -9.48
N SER A 21 12.10 0.65 -8.44
CA SER A 21 11.31 1.74 -7.88
C SER A 21 11.37 1.88 -6.36
N SER A 22 12.09 1.01 -5.65
CA SER A 22 12.36 1.15 -4.22
C SER A 22 13.75 0.65 -3.84
N LEU A 23 14.31 1.25 -2.77
CA LEU A 23 15.60 0.91 -2.18
C LEU A 23 15.46 0.31 -0.77
N ILE A 24 14.23 0.09 -0.31
CA ILE A 24 13.97 -0.36 1.05
C ILE A 24 14.16 -1.87 1.13
N LYS A 25 15.21 -2.30 1.84
CA LYS A 25 15.38 -3.69 2.26
C LYS A 25 14.54 -3.96 3.51
N ILE A 26 13.90 -5.13 3.56
CA ILE A 26 13.02 -5.50 4.68
C ILE A 26 13.76 -5.41 6.03
N LYS A 27 15.00 -5.88 6.11
CA LYS A 27 15.80 -5.78 7.35
C LYS A 27 16.01 -4.35 7.82
N ASP A 28 16.36 -3.44 6.90
CA ASP A 28 16.59 -2.02 7.21
C ASP A 28 15.27 -1.34 7.65
N LEU A 29 14.15 -1.74 7.04
CA LEU A 29 12.82 -1.28 7.43
C LEU A 29 12.46 -1.68 8.87
N ILE A 30 12.74 -2.91 9.26
CA ILE A 30 12.48 -3.39 10.63
C ILE A 30 13.34 -2.64 11.65
N GLU A 31 14.61 -2.42 11.37
CA GLU A 31 15.48 -1.63 12.25
C GLU A 31 14.99 -0.19 12.36
N PHE A 32 14.62 0.43 11.25
CA PHE A 32 14.01 1.76 11.24
C PHE A 32 12.74 1.82 12.10
N ALA A 33 11.87 0.83 11.97
CA ALA A 33 10.63 0.76 12.75
C ALA A 33 10.90 0.65 14.25
N LYS A 34 11.88 -0.16 14.65
CA LYS A 34 12.29 -0.31 16.07
C LYS A 34 12.82 0.99 16.64
N ILE A 35 13.74 1.66 15.94
CA ILE A 35 14.34 2.93 16.36
C ILE A 35 13.27 4.01 16.53
N ASN A 36 12.24 4.01 15.69
CA ASN A 36 11.18 5.02 15.68
C ASN A 36 9.92 4.59 16.44
N ASN A 37 9.96 3.46 17.19
CA ASN A 37 8.82 2.94 17.95
C ASN A 37 7.55 2.74 17.10
N ILE A 38 7.71 2.35 15.84
CA ILE A 38 6.62 2.01 14.93
C ILE A 38 6.12 0.61 15.29
N THR A 39 4.84 0.46 15.51
CA THR A 39 4.22 -0.80 15.97
C THR A 39 3.44 -1.54 14.91
N ALA A 40 3.23 -0.93 13.74
CA ALA A 40 2.59 -1.56 12.59
C ALA A 40 3.20 -1.02 11.30
N LEU A 41 3.35 -1.89 10.31
CA LEU A 41 3.86 -1.57 8.98
C LEU A 41 2.93 -2.14 7.91
N GLY A 42 2.62 -1.37 6.88
CA GLY A 42 1.87 -1.82 5.71
C GLY A 42 2.77 -2.00 4.51
N LEU A 43 2.93 -3.25 4.05
CA LEU A 43 3.56 -3.56 2.77
C LEU A 43 2.58 -3.22 1.65
N LEU A 44 3.08 -2.58 0.59
CA LEU A 44 2.26 -2.20 -0.57
C LEU A 44 3.07 -2.31 -1.87
N ASP A 45 3.75 -3.42 -2.08
CA ASP A 45 4.46 -3.70 -3.33
C ASP A 45 3.47 -3.95 -4.49
N ASP A 46 3.98 -3.91 -5.72
CA ASP A 46 3.21 -4.23 -6.93
C ASP A 46 3.11 -5.74 -7.17
N ASN A 47 3.65 -6.53 -6.26
CA ASN A 47 3.64 -8.00 -6.22
C ASN A 47 3.75 -8.50 -4.78
N LEU A 48 3.61 -9.81 -4.58
CA LEU A 48 3.66 -10.43 -3.24
C LEU A 48 4.97 -11.19 -2.95
N ASN A 49 6.03 -10.98 -3.72
CA ASN A 49 7.27 -11.75 -3.60
C ASN A 49 7.97 -11.57 -2.25
N GLY A 50 7.91 -10.38 -1.66
CA GLY A 50 8.53 -10.06 -0.36
C GLY A 50 7.66 -10.37 0.86
N VAL A 51 6.42 -10.83 0.68
CA VAL A 51 5.44 -10.93 1.78
C VAL A 51 5.89 -11.82 2.92
N MET A 52 6.43 -13.02 2.63
CA MET A 52 6.83 -13.96 3.69
C MET A 52 7.98 -13.39 4.51
N GLU A 53 9.01 -12.85 3.85
CA GLU A 53 10.13 -12.22 4.55
C GLU A 53 9.67 -11.04 5.41
N PHE A 54 8.81 -10.19 4.87
CA PHE A 54 8.24 -9.05 5.59
C PHE A 54 7.41 -9.50 6.81
N TYR A 55 6.51 -10.45 6.61
CA TYR A 55 5.62 -10.97 7.66
C TYR A 55 6.42 -11.57 8.82
N ASP A 56 7.34 -12.48 8.54
CA ASP A 56 8.15 -13.16 9.55
C ASP A 56 9.02 -12.16 10.34
N ASN A 57 9.67 -11.21 9.64
CA ASN A 57 10.48 -10.19 10.30
C ASN A 57 9.64 -9.24 11.17
N CYS A 58 8.43 -8.89 10.75
CA CYS A 58 7.51 -8.11 11.57
C CYS A 58 7.13 -8.85 12.86
N LEU A 59 6.69 -10.11 12.75
CA LEU A 59 6.29 -10.91 13.93
C LEU A 59 7.44 -11.12 14.91
N LEU A 60 8.63 -11.46 14.42
CA LEU A 60 9.84 -11.63 15.25
C LEU A 60 10.21 -10.37 16.05
N ASN A 61 9.77 -9.20 15.59
CA ASN A 61 10.08 -7.92 16.23
C ASN A 61 8.85 -7.24 16.89
N ASN A 62 7.74 -7.96 17.08
CA ASN A 62 6.49 -7.45 17.66
C ASN A 62 5.92 -6.25 16.90
N ILE A 63 6.06 -6.22 15.59
CA ILE A 63 5.47 -5.24 14.69
C ILE A 63 4.28 -5.91 14.00
N LYS A 64 3.12 -5.25 13.98
CA LYS A 64 1.94 -5.76 13.28
C LYS A 64 2.13 -5.59 11.75
N PRO A 65 2.17 -6.69 10.96
CA PRO A 65 2.20 -6.59 9.51
C PRO A 65 0.80 -6.37 8.96
N LEU A 66 0.69 -5.46 7.99
CA LEU A 66 -0.46 -5.34 7.11
C LEU A 66 -0.01 -5.66 5.69
N ILE A 67 -0.67 -6.61 5.05
CA ILE A 67 -0.31 -7.03 3.70
C ILE A 67 -1.22 -6.35 2.69
N GLY A 68 -0.63 -5.57 1.81
CA GLY A 68 -1.30 -4.90 0.73
C GLY A 68 -0.71 -5.26 -0.63
N LEU A 69 -1.48 -5.00 -1.67
CA LEU A 69 -1.11 -5.16 -3.06
C LEU A 69 -1.63 -3.93 -3.82
N LYS A 70 -0.75 -3.28 -4.57
CA LYS A 70 -1.16 -2.23 -5.50
C LYS A 70 -1.63 -2.87 -6.80
N VAL A 71 -2.79 -2.46 -7.29
CA VAL A 71 -3.34 -2.89 -8.57
C VAL A 71 -3.79 -1.68 -9.38
N THR A 72 -3.82 -1.81 -10.69
CA THR A 72 -4.33 -0.77 -11.59
C THR A 72 -5.51 -1.32 -12.40
N LEU A 73 -6.66 -0.66 -12.32
CA LEU A 73 -7.87 -0.97 -13.06
C LEU A 73 -8.27 0.28 -13.88
N ASP A 74 -8.45 0.14 -15.17
CA ASP A 74 -8.84 1.24 -16.07
C ASP A 74 -8.01 2.52 -15.86
N ASN A 75 -6.70 2.37 -15.77
CA ASN A 75 -5.72 3.44 -15.48
C ASN A 75 -5.90 4.13 -14.13
N ASN A 76 -6.60 3.51 -13.18
CA ASN A 76 -6.72 3.97 -11.81
C ASN A 76 -6.03 3.00 -10.86
N ASP A 77 -5.21 3.54 -9.96
CA ASP A 77 -4.59 2.76 -8.91
C ASP A 77 -5.57 2.47 -7.78
N PHE A 78 -5.49 1.27 -7.23
CA PHE A 78 -6.16 0.84 -6.01
C PHE A 78 -5.15 0.16 -5.10
N TYR A 79 -5.31 0.35 -3.79
CA TYR A 79 -4.52 -0.33 -2.78
C TYR A 79 -5.42 -1.31 -2.03
N LEU A 80 -5.13 -2.59 -2.18
CA LEU A 80 -5.91 -3.68 -1.57
C LEU A 80 -5.18 -4.19 -0.34
N TYR A 81 -5.84 -4.24 0.82
CA TYR A 81 -5.24 -4.76 2.05
C TYR A 81 -6.02 -5.96 2.55
N ALA A 82 -5.32 -7.04 2.87
CA ALA A 82 -5.90 -8.21 3.49
C ALA A 82 -6.36 -7.90 4.92
N LYS A 83 -7.59 -8.27 5.25
CA LYS A 83 -8.14 -8.19 6.62
C LYS A 83 -7.59 -9.32 7.50
N ASP A 84 -7.41 -10.48 6.90
CA ASP A 84 -7.04 -11.75 7.52
C ASP A 84 -6.32 -12.66 6.51
N TYR A 85 -6.15 -13.93 6.89
CA TYR A 85 -5.50 -14.93 6.03
C TYR A 85 -6.31 -15.21 4.74
N ASP A 86 -7.64 -15.23 4.82
CA ASP A 86 -8.49 -15.42 3.63
C ASP A 86 -8.33 -14.23 2.68
N GLY A 87 -8.24 -13.01 3.21
CA GLY A 87 -7.90 -11.82 2.44
C GLY A 87 -6.53 -11.90 1.77
N TYR A 88 -5.52 -12.44 2.46
CA TYR A 88 -4.22 -12.69 1.87
C TYR A 88 -4.32 -13.68 0.69
N LEU A 89 -5.08 -14.76 0.82
CA LEU A 89 -5.30 -15.71 -0.27
C LEU A 89 -6.00 -15.06 -1.48
N GLU A 90 -6.90 -14.10 -1.24
CA GLU A 90 -7.49 -13.31 -2.34
C GLU A 90 -6.44 -12.44 -3.04
N LEU A 91 -5.55 -11.77 -2.28
CA LEU A 91 -4.44 -11.02 -2.87
C LEU A 91 -3.51 -11.92 -3.69
N VAL A 92 -3.25 -13.15 -3.24
CA VAL A 92 -2.45 -14.15 -4.00
C VAL A 92 -3.12 -14.49 -5.33
N LYS A 93 -4.45 -14.69 -5.35
CA LYS A 93 -5.18 -14.93 -6.60
C LYS A 93 -5.07 -13.75 -7.58
N ILE A 94 -5.20 -12.53 -7.06
CA ILE A 94 -5.06 -11.31 -7.87
C ILE A 94 -3.62 -11.19 -8.41
N ASN A 95 -2.62 -11.39 -7.55
CA ASN A 95 -1.21 -11.36 -7.94
C ASN A 95 -0.89 -12.41 -9.03
N ASN A 96 -1.47 -13.60 -8.96
CA ASN A 96 -1.30 -14.62 -9.99
C ASN A 96 -1.86 -14.16 -11.34
N LYS A 97 -3.01 -13.49 -11.36
CA LYS A 97 -3.55 -12.89 -12.59
C LYS A 97 -2.60 -11.84 -13.17
N ILE A 98 -2.02 -10.98 -12.31
CA ILE A 98 -1.03 -9.98 -12.75
C ILE A 98 0.19 -10.66 -13.38
N VAL A 99 0.73 -11.70 -12.73
CA VAL A 99 1.91 -12.43 -13.22
C VAL A 99 1.62 -13.15 -14.54
N LEU A 100 0.39 -13.63 -14.74
CA LEU A 100 -0.06 -14.28 -15.97
C LEU A 100 -0.52 -13.28 -17.04
N GLU A 101 -0.38 -11.98 -16.79
CA GLU A 101 -0.81 -10.90 -17.69
C GLU A 101 -2.29 -10.97 -18.07
N GLU A 102 -3.12 -11.52 -17.17
CA GLU A 102 -4.56 -11.54 -17.35
C GLU A 102 -5.17 -10.15 -17.17
N VAL A 103 -6.22 -9.86 -17.92
CA VAL A 103 -6.95 -8.61 -17.77
C VAL A 103 -7.65 -8.59 -16.40
N LEU A 104 -7.35 -7.57 -15.60
CA LEU A 104 -8.03 -7.32 -14.34
C LEU A 104 -9.27 -6.45 -14.58
N ASP A 105 -10.33 -6.77 -13.86
CA ASP A 105 -11.55 -5.97 -13.81
C ASP A 105 -11.98 -5.71 -12.36
N TYR A 106 -13.04 -4.93 -12.15
CA TYR A 106 -13.53 -4.54 -10.83
C TYR A 106 -14.02 -5.73 -9.96
N ASN A 107 -14.23 -6.92 -10.53
CA ASN A 107 -14.60 -8.11 -9.75
C ASN A 107 -13.54 -8.48 -8.72
N ILE A 108 -12.27 -8.11 -8.92
CA ILE A 108 -11.21 -8.35 -7.93
C ILE A 108 -11.45 -7.60 -6.61
N LEU A 109 -12.27 -6.55 -6.61
CA LEU A 109 -12.61 -5.76 -5.41
C LEU A 109 -13.69 -6.44 -4.55
N ALA A 110 -14.42 -7.43 -5.09
CA ALA A 110 -15.64 -7.96 -4.48
C ALA A 110 -15.42 -8.79 -3.20
N SER A 111 -14.20 -9.25 -2.91
CA SER A 111 -13.94 -10.04 -1.71
C SER A 111 -14.24 -9.25 -0.43
N LYS A 112 -15.03 -9.83 0.47
CA LYS A 112 -15.32 -9.26 1.80
C LYS A 112 -14.10 -9.27 2.74
N ASN A 113 -13.06 -10.03 2.39
CA ASN A 113 -11.86 -10.21 3.22
C ASN A 113 -10.73 -9.25 2.87
N ILE A 114 -10.99 -8.26 2.01
CA ILE A 114 -10.04 -7.18 1.70
C ILE A 114 -10.66 -5.81 1.97
N TYR A 115 -9.81 -4.85 2.36
CA TYR A 115 -10.12 -3.43 2.28
C TYR A 115 -9.68 -2.89 0.93
N VAL A 116 -10.44 -1.95 0.38
CA VAL A 116 -10.11 -1.21 -0.84
C VAL A 116 -9.78 0.23 -0.47
N VAL A 117 -8.59 0.69 -0.79
CA VAL A 117 -8.18 2.07 -0.58
C VAL A 117 -8.08 2.76 -1.94
N ILE A 118 -8.86 3.81 -2.11
CA ILE A 118 -8.93 4.63 -3.32
C ILE A 118 -8.04 5.86 -3.10
N PRO A 119 -6.95 6.06 -3.88
CA PRO A 119 -6.11 7.24 -3.77
C PRO A 119 -6.83 8.50 -4.27
N TYR A 120 -6.44 9.67 -3.75
CA TYR A 120 -6.99 10.96 -4.20
C TYR A 120 -6.86 11.19 -5.71
N SER A 121 -5.87 10.59 -6.35
CA SER A 121 -5.66 10.64 -7.80
C SER A 121 -6.66 9.87 -8.64
N PHE A 122 -7.59 9.13 -8.02
CA PHE A 122 -8.62 8.35 -8.71
C PHE A 122 -9.50 9.24 -9.59
N LYS A 123 -9.70 8.81 -10.85
CA LYS A 123 -10.47 9.55 -11.87
C LYS A 123 -11.73 8.82 -12.34
N GLY A 124 -12.00 7.62 -11.78
CA GLY A 124 -13.20 6.85 -12.09
C GLY A 124 -14.44 7.33 -11.33
N THR A 125 -15.52 6.60 -11.45
CA THR A 125 -16.76 6.86 -10.72
C THR A 125 -16.85 5.98 -9.47
N LEU A 126 -17.23 6.57 -8.34
CA LEU A 126 -17.37 5.84 -7.08
C LEU A 126 -18.50 4.80 -7.14
N GLU A 127 -19.56 5.08 -7.89
CA GLU A 127 -20.68 4.16 -8.13
C GLU A 127 -20.20 2.85 -8.77
N GLU A 128 -19.18 2.89 -9.62
CA GLU A 128 -18.60 1.71 -10.23
C GLU A 128 -17.91 0.82 -9.20
N VAL A 129 -17.14 1.41 -8.29
CA VAL A 129 -16.51 0.69 -7.18
C VAL A 129 -17.57 0.11 -6.23
N LYS A 130 -18.60 0.88 -5.87
CA LYS A 130 -19.68 0.47 -4.97
C LYS A 130 -20.55 -0.68 -5.51
N ARG A 131 -20.52 -0.96 -6.81
CA ARG A 131 -21.17 -2.16 -7.35
C ARG A 131 -20.49 -3.46 -6.92
N PHE A 132 -19.23 -3.41 -6.58
CA PHE A 132 -18.42 -4.58 -6.25
C PHE A 132 -17.98 -4.59 -4.78
N LYS A 133 -18.07 -3.47 -4.06
CA LYS A 133 -17.53 -3.34 -2.72
C LYS A 133 -18.47 -2.58 -1.79
N GLU A 134 -18.69 -3.13 -0.59
CA GLU A 134 -19.44 -2.46 0.47
C GLU A 134 -18.72 -1.19 0.96
N GLU A 135 -19.48 -0.13 1.23
CA GLU A 135 -18.93 1.18 1.61
C GLU A 135 -18.07 1.14 2.86
N GLU A 136 -18.39 0.30 3.82
CA GLU A 136 -17.64 0.12 5.08
C GLU A 136 -16.21 -0.39 4.88
N ASP A 137 -15.97 -1.04 3.74
CA ASP A 137 -14.66 -1.58 3.35
C ASP A 137 -13.90 -0.68 2.37
N ILE A 138 -14.49 0.45 1.97
CA ILE A 138 -13.88 1.44 1.10
C ILE A 138 -13.28 2.56 1.95
N TYR A 139 -12.00 2.82 1.72
CA TYR A 139 -11.25 3.93 2.31
C TYR A 139 -10.75 4.86 1.22
N PHE A 140 -10.59 6.13 1.54
CA PHE A 140 -9.95 7.10 0.65
C PHE A 140 -8.62 7.55 1.25
N SER A 141 -7.57 7.54 0.45
CA SER A 141 -6.27 7.99 0.91
C SER A 141 -5.91 9.38 0.42
N TYR A 142 -5.21 10.11 1.28
CA TYR A 142 -4.70 11.44 1.04
C TYR A 142 -3.24 11.55 1.45
N THR A 143 -2.53 12.51 0.87
CA THR A 143 -1.13 12.83 1.18
C THR A 143 -0.95 14.26 1.69
N SER A 144 -1.99 15.09 1.60
CA SER A 144 -1.99 16.48 2.07
C SER A 144 -3.29 16.83 2.82
N LEU A 145 -3.26 17.92 3.56
CA LEU A 145 -4.45 18.43 4.25
C LEU A 145 -5.53 18.93 3.28
N GLU A 146 -5.12 19.46 2.15
CA GLU A 146 -6.02 19.91 1.09
C GLU A 146 -6.81 18.73 0.50
N GLU A 147 -6.12 17.64 0.14
CA GLU A 147 -6.75 16.41 -0.33
C GLU A 147 -7.72 15.84 0.71
N LYS A 148 -7.29 15.81 1.99
CA LYS A 148 -8.15 15.37 3.11
C LYS A 148 -9.45 16.16 3.20
N ASN A 149 -9.35 17.48 3.10
CA ASN A 149 -10.52 18.36 3.20
C ASN A 149 -11.48 18.15 2.01
N SER A 150 -10.95 17.93 0.82
CA SER A 150 -11.75 17.61 -0.37
C SER A 150 -12.46 16.25 -0.24
N LEU A 151 -11.78 15.23 0.28
CA LEU A 151 -12.36 13.88 0.44
C LEU A 151 -13.42 13.79 1.55
N ARG A 152 -13.39 14.66 2.56
CA ARG A 152 -14.39 14.68 3.65
C ARG A 152 -15.83 14.85 3.17
N ILE A 153 -16.04 15.40 1.98
CA ILE A 153 -17.37 15.55 1.38
C ILE A 153 -17.89 14.19 0.87
N LEU A 154 -16.98 13.27 0.55
CA LEU A 154 -17.31 11.96 -0.03
C LEU A 154 -17.47 10.86 1.02
N SER A 155 -16.64 10.88 2.07
CA SER A 155 -16.58 9.81 3.07
C SER A 155 -15.90 10.26 4.35
N ASP A 156 -16.26 9.60 5.48
CA ASP A 156 -15.53 9.68 6.74
C ASP A 156 -14.38 8.64 6.82
N ASN A 157 -14.36 7.63 5.95
CA ASN A 157 -13.33 6.59 5.90
C ASN A 157 -12.07 7.11 5.20
N LEU A 158 -11.34 8.00 5.87
CA LEU A 158 -10.14 8.65 5.34
C LEU A 158 -8.88 8.16 6.05
N LEU A 159 -7.81 7.93 5.29
CA LEU A 159 -6.52 7.58 5.85
C LEU A 159 -5.36 8.31 5.14
N PHE A 160 -4.31 8.63 5.92
CA PHE A 160 -3.07 9.13 5.35
C PHE A 160 -2.27 7.95 4.79
N LEU A 161 -2.01 7.95 3.48
CA LEU A 161 -1.22 6.94 2.83
C LEU A 161 -0.31 7.58 1.78
N LYS A 162 0.98 7.47 2.01
CA LYS A 162 2.02 7.88 1.08
C LYS A 162 2.86 6.66 0.74
N GLU A 163 3.15 6.45 -0.55
CA GLU A 163 4.12 5.43 -0.96
C GLU A 163 5.52 5.83 -0.50
N ILE A 164 6.17 4.96 0.27
CA ILE A 164 7.51 5.17 0.81
C ILE A 164 8.45 4.19 0.11
N ARG A 165 9.47 4.73 -0.54
CA ARG A 165 10.41 4.00 -1.41
C ARG A 165 11.87 4.12 -0.97
N VAL A 166 12.13 4.97 0.02
CA VAL A 166 13.42 5.18 0.67
C VAL A 166 13.20 5.44 2.15
N LEU A 167 14.10 4.98 3.01
CA LEU A 167 14.05 5.24 4.46
C LEU A 167 14.80 6.52 4.84
N ARG A 168 15.78 6.92 4.04
CA ARG A 168 16.60 8.10 4.27
C ARG A 168 16.45 9.08 3.11
N LYS A 169 16.44 10.36 3.43
CA LYS A 169 16.29 11.42 2.43
C LYS A 169 17.45 11.42 1.42
N GLU A 170 18.65 11.06 1.87
CA GLU A 170 19.86 10.99 1.06
C GLU A 170 19.75 9.93 -0.06
N ASP A 171 18.97 8.87 0.18
CA ASP A 171 18.81 7.78 -0.78
C ASP A 171 17.90 8.16 -1.97
N THR A 172 17.24 9.33 -1.91
CA THR A 172 16.34 9.80 -2.98
C THR A 172 17.08 9.96 -4.32
N VAL A 173 18.33 10.38 -4.29
CA VAL A 173 19.18 10.54 -5.48
C VAL A 173 19.38 9.19 -6.20
N TYR A 174 19.64 8.13 -5.45
CA TYR A 174 19.80 6.78 -6.01
C TYR A 174 18.48 6.23 -6.59
N LEU A 175 17.35 6.56 -5.95
CA LEU A 175 16.04 6.21 -6.47
C LEU A 175 15.77 6.85 -7.85
N GLU A 176 16.20 8.11 -8.05
CA GLU A 176 16.06 8.78 -9.34
C GLU A 176 16.90 8.12 -10.44
N TYR A 177 18.10 7.62 -10.11
CA TYR A 177 18.91 6.85 -11.05
C TYR A 177 18.23 5.53 -11.45
N LEU A 178 17.66 4.80 -10.49
CA LEU A 178 16.93 3.55 -10.77
C LEU A 178 15.75 3.78 -11.72
N LYS A 179 14.98 4.83 -11.49
CA LYS A 179 13.85 5.20 -12.36
C LYS A 179 14.31 5.46 -13.80
N LYS A 180 15.40 6.21 -13.98
CA LYS A 180 15.97 6.48 -15.31
C LYS A 180 16.40 5.22 -16.05
N ILE A 181 16.91 4.21 -15.34
CA ILE A 181 17.26 2.91 -15.92
C ILE A 181 15.99 2.19 -16.37
N GLY A 182 14.93 2.21 -15.54
CA GLY A 182 13.64 1.59 -15.88
C GLY A 182 12.94 2.23 -17.08
N ASP A 183 13.06 3.56 -17.24
CA ASP A 183 12.46 4.31 -18.36
C ASP A 183 13.20 4.10 -19.70
N THR A 184 14.39 3.52 -19.68
CA THR A 184 15.23 3.26 -20.87
C THR A 184 15.20 1.79 -21.34
N SER A 185 14.51 0.93 -20.62
CA SER A 185 14.32 -0.50 -20.94
C SER A 185 12.91 -0.76 -21.48
#